data_6db849eafec21518fc354c699f464c5a
#
_entry.id   6db849eafec21518fc354c699f464c5a
#
_cell.length_a   1.000
_cell.length_b   1.000
_cell.length_c   1.000
_cell.angle_alpha   90.00
_cell.angle_beta   90.00
_cell.angle_gamma   90.00
#
_symmetry.space_group_name_H-M   'P 1'
#
loop_
_entity.id
_entity.type
_entity.pdbx_description
1 polymer ?
#
loop_
_entity_poly.entity_id
_entity_poly.type
_entity_poly.pdbx_seq_one_letter_code
_entity_poly.pdbx_strand_id
1 'polypeptide(L)'
;GLWIKDVVDNQTSIINSSKIDNNFLTNTFITTFDDEFNLIKSLKSDKIDIRDNEWLIYDVTIFEENISKKKDLIKFKSNFNQKKIESLFSNLSSLSLLKLIDLRQNYKSLNYSTVDVDMQIYKVATYPLILVIMTVLSSVIMLNTKKTNSKVIKIIIGLLFSVIIYYINNFFNVMGSTEKLPLMVSVWTPIIFLSLVNLIMLLNINEK
;
A
#
# COMPACT_ATOMS: atom_id res chain seq x y z
N GLY A 1 4.31 15.42 6.05
CA GLY A 1 3.03 15.78 6.60
C GLY A 1 1.92 14.81 6.21
N LEU A 2 0.88 14.77 6.99
CA LEU A 2 -0.32 13.96 6.77
C LEU A 2 -1.32 14.73 5.90
N TRP A 3 -1.86 14.07 4.87
CA TRP A 3 -2.93 14.60 4.04
C TRP A 3 -4.10 13.63 4.01
N ILE A 4 -5.30 14.09 4.38
CA ILE A 4 -6.52 13.30 4.37
C ILE A 4 -7.59 14.08 3.61
N LYS A 5 -8.31 13.39 2.72
CA LYS A 5 -9.57 13.85 2.14
C LYS A 5 -10.70 13.16 2.86
N ASP A 6 -11.58 13.91 3.51
CA ASP A 6 -12.76 13.39 4.21
C ASP A 6 -14.03 13.96 3.57
N VAL A 7 -15.05 13.14 3.41
CA VAL A 7 -16.34 13.56 2.85
C VAL A 7 -17.43 13.20 3.85
N VAL A 8 -18.01 14.21 4.50
CA VAL A 8 -19.05 14.06 5.51
C VAL A 8 -20.22 14.98 5.14
N ASP A 9 -21.42 14.44 5.11
CA ASP A 9 -22.67 15.19 4.86
C ASP A 9 -22.59 16.07 3.58
N ASN A 10 -22.07 15.52 2.48
CA ASN A 10 -21.84 16.19 1.18
C ASN A 10 -20.78 17.32 1.20
N GLN A 11 -20.06 17.49 2.27
CA GLN A 11 -18.94 18.45 2.34
C GLN A 11 -17.60 17.72 2.23
N THR A 12 -16.71 18.24 1.40
CA THR A 12 -15.35 17.72 1.26
C THR A 12 -14.41 18.51 2.15
N SER A 13 -13.77 17.85 3.10
CA SER A 13 -12.74 18.46 3.95
C SER A 13 -11.36 17.93 3.57
N ILE A 14 -10.43 18.82 3.31
CA ILE A 14 -9.01 18.51 3.11
C ILE A 14 -8.29 18.86 4.41
N ILE A 15 -7.69 17.85 5.02
CA ILE A 15 -7.00 17.93 6.29
C ILE A 15 -5.51 17.77 6.05
N ASN A 16 -4.74 18.75 6.43
CA ASN A 16 -3.28 18.73 6.41
C ASN A 16 -2.75 18.85 7.83
N SER A 17 -1.91 17.92 8.26
CA SER A 17 -1.26 17.96 9.57
C SER A 17 0.24 17.70 9.45
N SER A 18 1.03 18.37 10.28
CA SER A 18 2.49 18.20 10.29
C SER A 18 2.89 16.84 10.84
N LYS A 19 2.21 16.34 11.87
CA LYS A 19 2.57 15.12 12.59
C LYS A 19 1.36 14.54 13.32
N ILE A 20 1.39 13.21 13.48
CA ILE A 20 0.53 12.48 14.43
C ILE A 20 1.36 12.21 15.68
N ASP A 21 0.86 12.61 16.83
CA ASP A 21 1.46 12.32 18.11
C ASP A 21 0.44 11.60 19.00
N ASN A 22 0.58 10.28 19.08
CA ASN A 22 -0.40 9.39 19.72
C ASN A 22 -1.83 9.66 19.22
N ASN A 23 -2.66 10.27 20.05
CA ASN A 23 -4.08 10.54 19.79
C ASN A 23 -4.34 11.94 19.21
N PHE A 24 -3.30 12.71 18.94
CA PHE A 24 -3.41 14.09 18.53
C PHE A 24 -2.80 14.34 17.15
N LEU A 25 -3.49 15.18 16.36
CA LEU A 25 -2.87 15.83 15.21
C LEU A 25 -2.28 17.15 15.66
N THR A 26 -1.08 17.46 15.18
CA THR A 26 -0.37 18.69 15.53
C THR A 26 -0.20 19.60 14.33
N ASN A 27 -0.33 20.91 14.57
CA ASN A 27 -0.20 21.95 13.55
C ASN A 27 -1.04 21.61 12.31
N THR A 28 -2.37 21.54 12.53
CA THR A 28 -3.31 21.04 11.53
C THR A 28 -4.10 22.16 10.89
N PHE A 29 -4.28 22.04 9.59
CA PHE A 29 -5.11 22.91 8.76
C PHE A 29 -6.22 22.08 8.12
N ILE A 30 -7.48 22.45 8.32
CA ILE A 30 -8.65 21.78 7.74
C ILE A 30 -9.35 22.77 6.83
N THR A 31 -9.50 22.45 5.56
CA THR A 31 -10.24 23.26 4.60
C THR A 31 -11.47 22.50 4.14
N THR A 32 -12.66 23.08 4.33
CA THR A 32 -13.95 22.47 3.97
C THR A 32 -14.55 23.16 2.76
N PHE A 33 -14.98 22.36 1.80
CA PHE A 33 -15.62 22.76 0.54
C PHE A 33 -17.05 22.20 0.47
N ASP A 34 -17.91 22.89 -0.27
CA ASP A 34 -19.23 22.38 -0.65
C ASP A 34 -19.15 21.38 -1.83
N ASP A 35 -20.31 20.94 -2.33
CA ASP A 35 -20.41 20.00 -3.45
C ASP A 35 -19.93 20.61 -4.79
N GLU A 36 -19.92 21.94 -4.90
CA GLU A 36 -19.43 22.69 -6.08
C GLU A 36 -17.95 23.07 -5.94
N PHE A 37 -17.26 22.58 -4.91
CA PHE A 37 -15.87 22.93 -4.56
C PHE A 37 -15.64 24.41 -4.21
N ASN A 38 -16.68 25.14 -3.76
CA ASN A 38 -16.49 26.46 -3.18
C ASN A 38 -16.00 26.32 -1.73
N LEU A 39 -15.10 27.21 -1.32
CA LEU A 39 -14.58 27.25 0.03
C LEU A 39 -15.65 27.70 1.03
N ILE A 40 -15.99 26.84 2.00
CA ILE A 40 -16.92 27.17 3.08
C ILE A 40 -16.16 27.82 4.24
N LYS A 41 -15.12 27.12 4.73
CA LYS A 41 -14.33 27.57 5.88
C LYS A 41 -12.97 26.88 5.91
N SER A 42 -12.03 27.51 6.62
CA SER A 42 -10.75 26.89 6.97
C SER A 42 -10.54 26.98 8.47
N LEU A 43 -10.01 25.91 9.06
CA LEU A 43 -9.73 25.78 10.48
C LEU A 43 -8.22 25.57 10.65
N LYS A 44 -7.61 26.30 11.58
CA LYS A 44 -6.21 26.09 11.98
C LYS A 44 -6.16 25.82 13.46
N SER A 45 -5.44 24.76 13.86
CA SER A 45 -5.22 24.43 15.27
C SER A 45 -3.89 23.71 15.43
N ASP A 46 -3.28 23.92 16.59
CA ASP A 46 -2.04 23.24 16.96
C ASP A 46 -2.29 21.87 17.60
N LYS A 47 -3.54 21.59 18.04
CA LYS A 47 -3.88 20.34 18.70
C LYS A 47 -5.32 19.90 18.41
N ILE A 48 -5.46 18.71 17.82
CA ILE A 48 -6.75 18.08 17.52
C ILE A 48 -6.75 16.67 18.10
N ASP A 49 -7.72 16.32 18.92
CA ASP A 49 -7.95 14.98 19.44
C ASP A 49 -8.74 14.17 18.43
N ILE A 50 -8.18 13.03 17.99
CA ILE A 50 -8.72 12.17 16.95
C ILE A 50 -9.13 10.78 17.43
N ARG A 51 -9.30 10.58 18.74
CA ARG A 51 -9.66 9.28 19.32
C ARG A 51 -10.94 8.71 18.75
N ASP A 52 -11.94 9.57 18.60
CA ASP A 52 -13.27 9.23 18.09
C ASP A 52 -13.53 9.85 16.73
N ASN A 53 -14.67 9.53 16.12
CA ASN A 53 -15.11 10.13 14.86
C ASN A 53 -15.61 11.59 15.02
N GLU A 54 -15.81 12.05 16.25
CA GLU A 54 -16.07 13.44 16.59
C GLU A 54 -14.79 14.05 17.18
N TRP A 55 -14.03 14.72 16.32
CA TRP A 55 -12.76 15.32 16.71
C TRP A 55 -12.94 16.54 17.57
N LEU A 56 -12.13 16.68 18.61
CA LEU A 56 -12.08 17.87 19.46
C LEU A 56 -10.91 18.74 19.00
N ILE A 57 -11.22 19.91 18.46
CA ILE A 57 -10.23 20.89 17.99
C ILE A 57 -10.04 21.95 19.07
N TYR A 58 -8.82 22.03 19.61
CA TYR A 58 -8.46 23.00 20.66
C TYR A 58 -7.84 24.26 20.05
N ASP A 59 -8.07 25.40 20.68
CA ASP A 59 -7.49 26.71 20.31
C ASP A 59 -7.59 27.01 18.81
N VAL A 60 -8.78 26.81 18.23
CA VAL A 60 -9.00 26.89 16.80
C VAL A 60 -9.16 28.33 16.31
N THR A 61 -8.47 28.63 15.23
CA THR A 61 -8.72 29.83 14.42
C THR A 61 -9.54 29.43 13.19
N ILE A 62 -10.73 30.00 13.07
CA ILE A 62 -11.67 29.79 11.97
C ILE A 62 -11.54 30.95 11.00
N PHE A 63 -11.39 30.63 9.72
CA PHE A 63 -11.38 31.59 8.61
C PHE A 63 -12.63 31.38 7.76
N GLU A 64 -13.53 32.36 7.75
CA GLU A 64 -14.76 32.40 6.96
C GLU A 64 -14.87 33.77 6.29
N GLU A 65 -15.07 33.83 4.97
CA GLU A 65 -15.35 35.06 4.20
C GLU A 65 -14.49 36.28 4.61
N ASN A 66 -13.17 36.13 4.75
CA ASN A 66 -12.22 37.16 5.20
C ASN A 66 -12.29 37.58 6.69
N ILE A 67 -13.06 36.86 7.50
CA ILE A 67 -13.14 37.09 8.94
C ILE A 67 -12.43 35.97 9.67
N SER A 68 -11.56 36.26 10.59
CA SER A 68 -10.95 35.30 11.50
C SER A 68 -11.56 35.35 12.88
N LYS A 69 -12.03 34.21 13.39
CA LYS A 69 -12.58 34.05 14.74
C LYS A 69 -11.78 33.01 15.50
N LYS A 70 -11.43 33.29 16.76
CA LYS A 70 -10.83 32.26 17.64
C LYS A 70 -11.91 31.65 18.54
N LYS A 71 -11.81 30.33 18.74
CA LYS A 71 -12.62 29.59 19.70
C LYS A 71 -11.74 28.61 20.46
N ASP A 72 -12.03 28.37 21.72
CA ASP A 72 -11.24 27.48 22.58
C ASP A 72 -11.43 26.02 22.23
N LEU A 73 -12.66 25.63 21.83
CA LEU A 73 -13.01 24.26 21.49
C LEU A 73 -14.09 24.19 20.41
N ILE A 74 -13.88 23.35 19.43
CA ILE A 74 -14.90 23.00 18.42
C ILE A 74 -14.94 21.48 18.24
N LYS A 75 -16.15 20.94 18.01
CA LYS A 75 -16.37 19.59 17.57
C LYS A 75 -16.40 19.54 16.04
N PHE A 76 -15.65 18.62 15.48
CA PHE A 76 -15.57 18.38 14.03
C PHE A 76 -15.89 16.91 13.74
N LYS A 77 -16.94 16.64 12.98
CA LYS A 77 -17.35 15.29 12.60
C LYS A 77 -16.46 14.80 11.46
N SER A 78 -15.88 13.62 11.63
CA SER A 78 -15.00 12.98 10.65
C SER A 78 -15.33 11.49 10.49
N ASN A 79 -15.12 10.94 9.30
CA ASN A 79 -15.17 9.50 9.08
C ASN A 79 -13.91 8.79 9.61
N PHE A 80 -12.91 9.56 9.99
CA PHE A 80 -11.64 9.08 10.49
C PHE A 80 -11.58 9.15 12.02
N ASN A 81 -10.98 8.14 12.60
CA ASN A 81 -10.53 8.10 13.98
C ASN A 81 -9.05 7.69 14.01
N GLN A 82 -8.42 7.73 15.17
CA GLN A 82 -7.01 7.37 15.34
C GLN A 82 -6.66 6.03 14.67
N LYS A 83 -7.44 4.97 14.92
CA LYS A 83 -7.16 3.63 14.38
C LYS A 83 -7.18 3.60 12.84
N LYS A 84 -8.15 4.29 12.24
CA LYS A 84 -8.25 4.38 10.77
C LYS A 84 -7.07 5.18 10.19
N ILE A 85 -6.71 6.30 10.82
CA ILE A 85 -5.56 7.09 10.37
C ILE A 85 -4.27 6.29 10.48
N GLU A 86 -4.00 5.66 11.61
CA GLU A 86 -2.81 4.80 11.78
C GLU A 86 -2.77 3.66 10.76
N SER A 87 -3.92 3.07 10.42
CA SER A 87 -3.99 2.01 9.43
C SER A 87 -3.65 2.46 8.02
N LEU A 88 -4.03 3.70 7.64
CA LEU A 88 -3.71 4.28 6.33
C LEU A 88 -2.20 4.51 6.15
N PHE A 89 -1.49 4.80 7.24
CA PHE A 89 -0.04 5.07 7.22
C PHE A 89 0.81 3.89 7.67
N SER A 90 0.19 2.73 7.92
CA SER A 90 0.92 1.51 8.26
C SER A 90 1.71 0.98 7.06
N ASN A 91 2.87 0.39 7.33
CA ASN A 91 3.64 -0.28 6.30
C ASN A 91 2.90 -1.55 5.85
N LEU A 92 2.39 -1.55 4.61
CA LEU A 92 1.62 -2.65 4.04
C LEU A 92 2.38 -3.98 4.07
N SER A 93 3.71 -3.96 3.91
CA SER A 93 4.53 -5.17 3.88
C SER A 93 4.66 -5.85 5.25
N SER A 94 4.36 -5.15 6.35
CA SER A 94 4.42 -5.69 7.70
C SER A 94 3.07 -6.24 8.21
N LEU A 95 2.00 -6.07 7.43
CA LEU A 95 0.66 -6.48 7.80
C LEU A 95 0.40 -7.95 7.46
N SER A 96 -0.32 -8.65 8.34
CA SER A 96 -0.84 -9.99 8.04
C SER A 96 -1.96 -9.93 7.00
N LEU A 97 -2.25 -11.07 6.34
CA LEU A 97 -3.29 -11.15 5.31
C LEU A 97 -4.66 -10.68 5.83
N LEU A 98 -5.04 -11.05 7.06
CA LEU A 98 -6.30 -10.62 7.67
C LEU A 98 -6.36 -9.10 7.85
N LYS A 99 -5.27 -8.50 8.37
CA LYS A 99 -5.19 -7.04 8.52
C LYS A 99 -5.22 -6.29 7.18
N LEU A 100 -4.66 -6.88 6.13
CA LEU A 100 -4.74 -6.32 4.78
C LEU A 100 -6.18 -6.33 4.23
N ILE A 101 -6.95 -7.39 4.51
CA ILE A 101 -8.37 -7.47 4.11
C ILE A 101 -9.20 -6.41 4.85
N ASP A 102 -8.99 -6.25 6.15
CA ASP A 102 -9.66 -5.21 6.95
C ASP A 102 -9.28 -3.80 6.44
N LEU A 103 -7.99 -3.59 6.16
CA LEU A 103 -7.50 -2.34 5.61
C LEU A 103 -8.14 -2.02 4.24
N ARG A 104 -8.26 -3.02 3.37
CA ARG A 104 -8.96 -2.89 2.08
C ARG A 104 -10.40 -2.40 2.24
N GLN A 105 -11.14 -2.95 3.22
CA GLN A 105 -12.51 -2.52 3.50
C GLN A 105 -12.55 -1.07 4.00
N ASN A 106 -11.61 -0.69 4.87
CA ASN A 106 -11.48 0.68 5.34
C ASN A 106 -11.19 1.66 4.19
N TYR A 107 -10.26 1.32 3.28
CA TYR A 107 -9.96 2.14 2.08
C TYR A 107 -11.20 2.32 1.22
N LYS A 108 -11.97 1.23 0.96
CA LYS A 108 -13.22 1.30 0.20
C LYS A 108 -14.26 2.20 0.85
N SER A 109 -14.46 2.09 2.17
CA SER A 109 -15.44 2.90 2.89
C SER A 109 -15.11 4.39 2.90
N LEU A 110 -13.85 4.74 2.68
CA LEU A 110 -13.34 6.10 2.64
C LEU A 110 -13.13 6.62 1.21
N ASN A 111 -13.52 5.87 0.19
CA ASN A 111 -13.28 6.17 -1.24
C ASN A 111 -11.79 6.37 -1.59
N TYR A 112 -10.90 5.67 -0.89
CA TYR A 112 -9.47 5.62 -1.21
C TYR A 112 -9.17 4.51 -2.22
N SER A 113 -8.11 4.70 -3.02
CA SER A 113 -7.63 3.67 -3.93
C SER A 113 -7.15 2.44 -3.15
N THR A 114 -7.65 1.26 -3.51
CA THR A 114 -7.27 -0.02 -2.89
C THR A 114 -6.14 -0.73 -3.63
N VAL A 115 -5.62 -0.16 -4.72
CA VAL A 115 -4.67 -0.80 -5.64
C VAL A 115 -3.42 -1.34 -4.93
N ASP A 116 -2.80 -0.53 -4.06
CA ASP A 116 -1.60 -0.94 -3.32
C ASP A 116 -1.89 -2.05 -2.31
N VAL A 117 -3.05 -1.97 -1.64
CA VAL A 117 -3.49 -2.99 -0.68
C VAL A 117 -3.83 -4.29 -1.40
N ASP A 118 -4.56 -4.22 -2.52
CA ASP A 118 -4.90 -5.37 -3.35
C ASP A 118 -3.64 -6.03 -3.91
N MET A 119 -2.68 -5.25 -4.40
CA MET A 119 -1.38 -5.75 -4.84
C MET A 119 -0.65 -6.50 -3.72
N GLN A 120 -0.65 -5.96 -2.50
CA GLN A 120 0.00 -6.62 -1.37
C GLN A 120 -0.72 -7.92 -0.97
N ILE A 121 -2.04 -7.96 -1.02
CA ILE A 121 -2.83 -9.18 -0.79
C ILE A 121 -2.44 -10.25 -1.80
N TYR A 122 -2.39 -9.92 -3.10
CA TYR A 122 -1.98 -10.86 -4.14
C TYR A 122 -0.55 -11.36 -3.94
N LYS A 123 0.40 -10.48 -3.59
CA LYS A 123 1.79 -10.86 -3.28
C LYS A 123 1.88 -11.87 -2.15
N VAL A 124 1.20 -11.60 -1.04
CA VAL A 124 1.21 -12.51 0.13
C VAL A 124 0.56 -13.84 -0.22
N ALA A 125 -0.55 -13.84 -0.96
CA ALA A 125 -1.26 -15.06 -1.36
C ALA A 125 -0.44 -15.93 -2.34
N THR A 126 0.31 -15.32 -3.25
CA THR A 126 1.11 -16.03 -4.25
C THR A 126 2.53 -16.39 -3.78
N TYR A 127 2.96 -15.83 -2.65
CA TYR A 127 4.31 -16.06 -2.11
C TYR A 127 4.67 -17.55 -1.93
N PRO A 128 3.80 -18.43 -1.39
CA PRO A 128 4.09 -19.86 -1.28
C PRO A 128 4.34 -20.52 -2.63
N LEU A 129 3.59 -20.13 -3.68
CA LEU A 129 3.78 -20.67 -5.05
C LEU A 129 5.14 -20.27 -5.61
N ILE A 130 5.55 -19.02 -5.42
CA ILE A 130 6.86 -18.54 -5.85
C ILE A 130 7.97 -19.33 -5.17
N LEU A 131 7.86 -19.63 -3.88
CA LEU A 131 8.85 -20.44 -3.15
C LEU A 131 8.97 -21.87 -3.73
N VAL A 132 7.85 -22.51 -4.05
CA VAL A 132 7.85 -23.83 -4.67
C VAL A 132 8.55 -23.78 -6.04
N ILE A 133 8.18 -22.82 -6.89
CA ILE A 133 8.75 -22.65 -8.22
C ILE A 133 10.26 -22.38 -8.14
N MET A 134 10.72 -21.55 -7.23
CA MET A 134 12.14 -21.26 -7.01
C MET A 134 12.92 -22.47 -6.50
N THR A 135 12.29 -23.30 -5.64
CA THR A 135 12.90 -24.56 -5.17
C THR A 135 13.10 -25.56 -6.32
N VAL A 136 12.08 -25.70 -7.17
CA VAL A 136 12.16 -26.56 -8.37
C VAL A 136 13.24 -26.04 -9.30
N LEU A 137 13.29 -24.73 -9.58
CA LEU A 137 14.30 -24.12 -10.44
C LEU A 137 15.71 -24.40 -9.94
N SER A 138 15.95 -24.22 -8.65
CA SER A 138 17.26 -24.49 -8.03
C SER A 138 17.67 -25.95 -8.18
N SER A 139 16.73 -26.88 -7.98
CA SER A 139 16.95 -28.31 -8.16
C SER A 139 17.29 -28.66 -9.61
N VAL A 140 16.57 -28.07 -10.55
CA VAL A 140 16.79 -28.29 -12.00
C VAL A 140 18.16 -27.75 -12.43
N ILE A 141 18.57 -26.57 -11.99
CA ILE A 141 19.89 -26.00 -12.26
C ILE A 141 20.98 -26.93 -11.70
N MET A 142 20.80 -27.46 -10.49
CA MET A 142 21.77 -28.33 -9.85
C MET A 142 21.92 -29.66 -10.60
N LEU A 143 20.85 -30.23 -11.12
CA LEU A 143 20.82 -31.51 -11.85
C LEU A 143 21.30 -31.38 -13.31
N ASN A 144 20.94 -30.31 -13.99
CA ASN A 144 21.21 -30.12 -15.42
C ASN A 144 22.70 -29.81 -15.72
N THR A 145 23.45 -29.33 -14.77
CA THR A 145 24.85 -28.96 -14.96
C THR A 145 25.82 -30.17 -14.89
N LYS A 146 25.48 -31.28 -15.53
CA LYS A 146 26.36 -32.48 -15.58
C LYS A 146 27.73 -32.22 -16.24
N LYS A 147 27.81 -31.28 -17.18
CA LYS A 147 29.04 -30.94 -17.92
C LYS A 147 30.05 -30.09 -17.13
N THR A 148 29.64 -29.46 -16.03
CA THR A 148 30.50 -28.56 -15.24
C THR A 148 30.77 -29.18 -13.88
N ASN A 149 31.96 -29.69 -13.65
CA ASN A 149 32.38 -30.32 -12.39
C ASN A 149 32.51 -29.33 -11.24
N SER A 150 32.55 -28.00 -11.50
CA SER A 150 32.74 -26.99 -10.47
C SER A 150 31.41 -26.61 -9.79
N LYS A 151 31.31 -26.90 -8.50
CA LYS A 151 30.19 -26.49 -7.64
C LYS A 151 30.01 -24.95 -7.62
N VAL A 152 31.10 -24.22 -7.71
CA VAL A 152 31.12 -22.75 -7.70
C VAL A 152 30.37 -22.16 -8.88
N ILE A 153 30.57 -22.71 -10.09
CA ILE A 153 29.88 -22.23 -11.29
C ILE A 153 28.36 -22.44 -11.17
N LYS A 154 27.89 -23.54 -10.59
CA LYS A 154 26.46 -23.80 -10.35
C LYS A 154 25.85 -22.75 -9.42
N ILE A 155 26.57 -22.37 -8.36
CA ILE A 155 26.15 -21.34 -7.43
C ILE A 155 26.05 -19.97 -8.14
N ILE A 156 27.07 -19.63 -8.94
CA ILE A 156 27.06 -18.36 -9.70
C ILE A 156 25.88 -18.30 -10.66
N ILE A 157 25.61 -19.39 -11.40
CA ILE A 157 24.44 -19.46 -12.31
C ILE A 157 23.15 -19.28 -11.51
N GLY A 158 22.96 -19.98 -10.40
CA GLY A 158 21.79 -19.84 -9.54
C GLY A 158 21.59 -18.42 -9.02
N LEU A 159 22.66 -17.76 -8.58
CA LEU A 159 22.66 -16.35 -8.16
C LEU A 159 22.23 -15.42 -9.31
N LEU A 160 22.77 -15.62 -10.50
CA LEU A 160 22.44 -14.82 -11.68
C LEU A 160 20.97 -14.93 -12.04
N PHE A 161 20.43 -16.16 -12.05
CA PHE A 161 19.00 -16.39 -12.26
C PHE A 161 18.14 -15.74 -11.19
N SER A 162 18.52 -15.81 -9.92
CA SER A 162 17.74 -15.18 -8.84
C SER A 162 17.63 -13.68 -8.99
N VAL A 163 18.71 -13.01 -9.42
CA VAL A 163 18.72 -11.56 -9.68
C VAL A 163 17.80 -11.21 -10.86
N ILE A 164 17.87 -11.96 -11.96
CA ILE A 164 17.01 -11.76 -13.13
C ILE A 164 15.53 -11.90 -12.73
N ILE A 165 15.19 -12.95 -11.99
CA ILE A 165 13.82 -13.22 -11.53
C ILE A 165 13.32 -12.11 -10.60
N TYR A 166 14.18 -11.62 -9.71
CA TYR A 166 13.86 -10.50 -8.84
C TYR A 166 13.47 -9.25 -9.65
N TYR A 167 14.28 -8.88 -10.66
CA TYR A 167 13.99 -7.72 -11.51
C TYR A 167 12.71 -7.89 -12.33
N ILE A 168 12.47 -9.09 -12.89
CA ILE A 168 11.23 -9.40 -13.63
C ILE A 168 10.03 -9.24 -12.69
N ASN A 169 10.07 -9.82 -11.50
CA ASN A 169 9.00 -9.71 -10.51
C ASN A 169 8.75 -8.24 -10.11
N ASN A 170 9.84 -7.49 -9.84
CA ASN A 170 9.72 -6.08 -9.48
C ASN A 170 9.12 -5.22 -10.61
N PHE A 171 9.53 -5.47 -11.86
CA PHE A 171 8.98 -4.79 -13.02
C PHE A 171 7.46 -4.98 -13.13
N PHE A 172 6.97 -6.21 -13.06
CA PHE A 172 5.53 -6.49 -13.11
C PHE A 172 4.79 -5.91 -11.91
N ASN A 173 5.38 -5.94 -10.71
CA ASN A 173 4.81 -5.32 -9.53
C ASN A 173 4.62 -3.81 -9.70
N VAL A 174 5.61 -3.10 -10.24
CA VAL A 174 5.51 -1.66 -10.51
C VAL A 174 4.44 -1.39 -11.56
N MET A 175 4.37 -2.19 -12.63
CA MET A 175 3.33 -2.03 -13.66
C MET A 175 1.92 -2.23 -13.10
N GLY A 176 1.73 -3.15 -12.16
CA GLY A 176 0.45 -3.37 -11.49
C GLY A 176 0.09 -2.25 -10.52
N SER A 177 1.03 -1.81 -9.67
CA SER A 177 0.77 -0.73 -8.70
C SER A 177 0.53 0.63 -9.36
N THR A 178 1.08 0.85 -10.56
CA THR A 178 0.83 2.06 -11.37
C THR A 178 -0.38 1.93 -12.29
N GLU A 179 -1.20 0.88 -12.15
CA GLU A 179 -2.40 0.62 -12.95
C GLU A 179 -2.17 0.49 -14.47
N LYS A 180 -0.91 0.36 -14.91
CA LYS A 180 -0.57 0.15 -16.32
C LYS A 180 -0.92 -1.25 -16.81
N LEU A 181 -0.97 -2.22 -15.89
CA LEU A 181 -1.44 -3.57 -16.12
C LEU A 181 -2.51 -3.95 -15.09
N PRO A 182 -3.51 -4.77 -15.46
CA PRO A 182 -4.44 -5.33 -14.49
C PRO A 182 -3.67 -6.08 -13.38
N LEU A 183 -4.06 -5.91 -12.12
CA LEU A 183 -3.39 -6.50 -10.95
C LEU A 183 -3.18 -8.01 -11.09
N MET A 184 -4.21 -8.73 -11.55
CA MET A 184 -4.10 -10.17 -11.80
C MET A 184 -2.99 -10.50 -12.80
N VAL A 185 -2.94 -9.80 -13.92
CA VAL A 185 -1.92 -10.04 -14.97
C VAL A 185 -0.53 -9.77 -14.41
N SER A 186 -0.35 -8.67 -13.67
CA SER A 186 0.97 -8.31 -13.14
C SER A 186 1.52 -9.32 -12.14
N VAL A 187 0.66 -9.96 -11.34
CA VAL A 187 1.09 -10.97 -10.35
C VAL A 187 1.27 -12.35 -10.97
N TRP A 188 0.37 -12.78 -11.86
CA TRP A 188 0.39 -14.13 -12.41
C TRP A 188 1.37 -14.32 -13.58
N THR A 189 1.65 -13.28 -14.36
CA THR A 189 2.55 -13.39 -15.52
C THR A 189 3.96 -13.90 -15.14
N PRO A 190 4.67 -13.34 -14.17
CA PRO A 190 5.99 -13.87 -13.79
C PRO A 190 5.93 -15.31 -13.26
N ILE A 191 4.86 -15.67 -12.54
CA ILE A 191 4.65 -17.02 -11.99
C ILE A 191 4.49 -18.04 -13.12
N ILE A 192 3.61 -17.75 -14.09
CA ILE A 192 3.37 -18.61 -15.26
C ILE A 192 4.65 -18.73 -16.09
N PHE A 193 5.33 -17.62 -16.36
CA PHE A 193 6.58 -17.62 -17.12
C PHE A 193 7.64 -18.51 -16.45
N LEU A 194 7.88 -18.38 -15.16
CA LEU A 194 8.83 -19.19 -14.41
C LEU A 194 8.43 -20.66 -14.36
N SER A 195 7.14 -20.94 -14.24
CA SER A 195 6.63 -22.33 -14.28
C SER A 195 6.90 -23.00 -15.63
N LEU A 196 6.71 -22.26 -16.74
CA LEU A 196 7.02 -22.76 -18.10
C LEU A 196 8.52 -23.01 -18.27
N VAL A 197 9.37 -22.09 -17.81
CA VAL A 197 10.83 -22.26 -17.84
C VAL A 197 11.25 -23.52 -17.08
N ASN A 198 10.71 -23.72 -15.87
CA ASN A 198 10.97 -24.92 -15.07
C ASN A 198 10.54 -26.20 -15.79
N LEU A 199 9.35 -26.18 -16.41
CA LEU A 199 8.83 -27.34 -17.14
C LEU A 199 9.73 -27.73 -18.31
N ILE A 200 10.13 -26.74 -19.13
CA ILE A 200 11.06 -26.97 -20.28
C ILE A 200 12.39 -27.52 -19.77
N MET A 201 12.95 -26.95 -18.69
CA MET A 201 14.21 -27.44 -18.14
C MET A 201 14.11 -28.86 -17.58
N LEU A 202 12.98 -29.22 -16.95
CA LEU A 202 12.72 -30.58 -16.44
C LEU A 202 12.62 -31.60 -17.59
N LEU A 203 11.90 -31.26 -18.66
CA LEU A 203 11.78 -32.15 -19.86
C LEU A 203 13.15 -32.39 -20.44
N ASN A 204 13.99 -31.41 -20.62
CA ASN A 204 15.35 -31.51 -21.12
C ASN A 204 16.29 -32.40 -20.26
N ILE A 205 15.99 -32.54 -18.96
CA ILE A 205 16.75 -33.46 -18.07
C ILE A 205 16.31 -34.89 -18.29
N ASN A 206 15.03 -35.13 -18.54
CA ASN A 206 14.47 -36.47 -18.66
C ASN A 206 14.79 -37.13 -20.02
N GLU A 207 15.09 -36.34 -21.06
CA GLU A 207 15.48 -36.84 -22.39
C GLU A 207 16.98 -37.17 -22.50
N LYS A 208 17.78 -36.96 -21.45
CA LYS A 208 19.22 -37.26 -21.38
C LYS A 208 19.52 -38.39 -20.41
#